data_72c2006a6b16f2263beef4d3a7129a07
#
_entry.id   72c2006a6b16f2263beef4d3a7129a07
#
_cell.length_a   1.000
_cell.length_b   1.000
_cell.length_c   1.000
_cell.angle_alpha   90.00
_cell.angle_beta   90.00
_cell.angle_gamma   90.00
#
_symmetry.space_group_name_H-M   'P 1'
#
loop_
_entity.id
_entity.type
_entity.pdbx_description
1 polymer ?
#
loop_
_entity_poly.entity_id
_entity_poly.type
_entity_poly.pdbx_seq_one_letter_code
_entity_poly.pdbx_strand_id
1 'polypeptide(L)'
;MELKTLFIFILGASIGSFINVLIYRVSLKKSIVFGSSKCPKCEYQLAWFDNIPILSWFLLLGKCRKCKVNISINYPIVELLTAFLFILNLYSKPTFYTDTPLLWSRLLGFILAFICISLSLFDLRYFWLPNFITFNGLLIGLSNSLLLSIYSNFDLKFFLSSLSAAFIGYSFFLILR
;
A
#
# COMPACT_ATOMS: atom_id res chain seq x y z
N MET A 1 -0.22 -25.31 -2.80
CA MET A 1 -0.44 -23.92 -2.34
C MET A 1 -1.92 -23.80 -2.00
N GLU A 2 -2.27 -23.38 -0.79
CA GLU A 2 -3.68 -23.28 -0.40
C GLU A 2 -4.37 -22.17 -1.21
N LEU A 3 -5.62 -22.37 -1.60
CA LEU A 3 -6.40 -21.43 -2.40
C LEU A 3 -6.41 -20.02 -1.81
N LYS A 4 -6.45 -19.92 -0.48
CA LYS A 4 -6.38 -18.63 0.24
C LYS A 4 -5.05 -17.90 0.01
N THR A 5 -3.92 -18.60 -0.03
CA THR A 5 -2.61 -18.00 -0.29
C THR A 5 -2.51 -17.44 -1.70
N LEU A 6 -3.01 -18.19 -2.68
CA LEU A 6 -3.07 -17.74 -4.07
C LEU A 6 -3.93 -16.48 -4.21
N PHE A 7 -5.11 -16.47 -3.57
CA PHE A 7 -6.00 -15.32 -3.58
C PHE A 7 -5.33 -14.07 -2.98
N ILE A 8 -4.68 -14.21 -1.81
CA ILE A 8 -3.98 -13.10 -1.15
C ILE A 8 -2.77 -12.62 -1.97
N PHE A 9 -2.06 -13.54 -2.65
CA PHE A 9 -0.99 -13.15 -3.57
C PHE A 9 -1.51 -12.28 -4.72
N ILE A 10 -2.58 -12.71 -5.40
CA ILE A 10 -3.19 -11.97 -6.50
C ILE A 10 -3.71 -10.61 -6.02
N LEU A 11 -4.36 -10.57 -4.85
CA LEU A 11 -4.84 -9.33 -4.23
C LEU A 11 -3.68 -8.37 -3.95
N GLY A 12 -2.61 -8.85 -3.31
CA GLY A 12 -1.43 -8.05 -3.01
C GLY A 12 -0.72 -7.53 -4.26
N ALA A 13 -0.57 -8.36 -5.30
CA ALA A 13 0.00 -7.94 -6.58
C ALA A 13 -0.88 -6.86 -7.26
N SER A 14 -2.21 -7.02 -7.21
CA SER A 14 -3.16 -6.03 -7.77
C SER A 14 -3.08 -4.69 -7.03
N ILE A 15 -2.98 -4.72 -5.71
CA ILE A 15 -2.76 -3.53 -4.88
C ILE A 15 -1.40 -2.88 -5.21
N GLY A 16 -0.34 -3.66 -5.41
CA GLY A 16 0.97 -3.17 -5.85
C GLY A 16 0.92 -2.46 -7.20
N SER A 17 0.19 -3.03 -8.16
CA SER A 17 -0.06 -2.41 -9.45
C SER A 17 -0.82 -1.08 -9.31
N PHE A 18 -1.82 -1.04 -8.44
CA PHE A 18 -2.54 0.20 -8.10
C PHE A 18 -1.62 1.25 -7.45
N ILE A 19 -0.71 0.86 -6.56
CA ILE A 19 0.27 1.77 -5.94
C ILE A 19 1.14 2.43 -7.03
N ASN A 20 1.59 1.69 -8.03
CA ASN A 20 2.34 2.25 -9.16
C ASN A 20 1.54 3.33 -9.91
N VAL A 21 0.24 3.08 -10.17
CA VAL A 21 -0.66 4.06 -10.80
C VAL A 21 -0.87 5.27 -9.89
N LEU A 22 -1.07 5.05 -8.59
CA LEU A 22 -1.26 6.10 -7.58
C LEU A 22 -0.07 7.07 -7.58
N ILE A 23 1.15 6.54 -7.49
CA ILE A 23 2.37 7.33 -7.45
C ILE A 23 2.53 8.14 -8.74
N TYR A 24 2.32 7.52 -9.90
CA TYR A 24 2.44 8.18 -11.20
C TYR A 24 1.40 9.29 -11.37
N ARG A 25 0.15 9.06 -10.99
CA ARG A 25 -0.93 10.05 -11.20
C ARG A 25 -0.86 11.19 -10.21
N VAL A 26 -0.58 10.92 -8.94
CA VAL A 26 -0.44 11.96 -7.91
C VAL A 26 0.72 12.89 -8.21
N SER A 27 1.86 12.39 -8.66
CA SER A 27 3.00 13.23 -9.05
C SER A 27 2.69 14.17 -10.22
N LEU A 28 1.79 13.75 -11.12
CA LEU A 28 1.33 14.55 -12.25
C LEU A 28 0.05 15.36 -11.96
N LYS A 29 -0.43 15.35 -10.71
CA LYS A 29 -1.69 16.00 -10.30
C LYS A 29 -2.91 15.54 -11.12
N LYS A 30 -2.91 14.28 -11.58
CA LYS A 30 -4.00 13.66 -12.35
C LYS A 30 -4.96 12.93 -11.42
N SER A 31 -6.23 12.78 -11.88
CA SER A 31 -7.23 11.99 -11.15
C SER A 31 -6.78 10.54 -10.97
N ILE A 32 -6.92 10.03 -9.74
CA ILE A 32 -6.59 8.65 -9.38
C ILE A 32 -7.70 7.70 -9.86
N VAL A 33 -8.95 8.17 -9.83
CA VAL A 33 -10.14 7.34 -10.09
C VAL A 33 -10.46 7.24 -11.58
N PHE A 34 -10.35 8.35 -12.31
CA PHE A 34 -10.74 8.41 -13.71
C PHE A 34 -9.53 8.30 -14.65
N GLY A 35 -9.71 7.51 -15.71
CA GLY A 35 -8.74 7.36 -16.79
C GLY A 35 -8.10 5.97 -16.84
N SER A 36 -7.89 5.47 -18.05
CA SER A 36 -7.20 4.23 -18.34
C SER A 36 -5.69 4.37 -18.19
N SER A 37 -5.01 3.25 -17.95
CA SER A 37 -3.55 3.19 -18.02
C SER A 37 -3.09 3.33 -19.47
N LYS A 38 -2.11 4.20 -19.71
CA LYS A 38 -1.57 4.48 -21.06
C LYS A 38 -0.06 4.41 -21.07
N CYS A 39 0.49 4.03 -22.20
CA CYS A 39 1.92 4.12 -22.42
C CYS A 39 2.35 5.59 -22.44
N PRO A 40 3.36 6.02 -21.65
CA PRO A 40 3.77 7.42 -21.58
C PRO A 40 4.41 7.92 -22.91
N LYS A 41 4.87 7.03 -23.79
CA LYS A 41 5.54 7.40 -25.05
C LYS A 41 4.60 7.44 -26.26
N CYS A 42 3.71 6.46 -26.42
CA CYS A 42 2.85 6.35 -27.59
C CYS A 42 1.36 6.50 -27.30
N GLU A 43 1.00 6.81 -26.05
CA GLU A 43 -0.37 6.98 -25.55
C GLU A 43 -1.29 5.78 -25.82
N TYR A 44 -0.74 4.64 -26.24
CA TYR A 44 -1.50 3.41 -26.38
C TYR A 44 -2.21 3.08 -25.08
N GLN A 45 -3.52 2.94 -25.15
CA GLN A 45 -4.34 2.56 -24.01
C GLN A 45 -4.13 1.08 -23.71
N LEU A 46 -3.64 0.76 -22.50
CA LEU A 46 -3.38 -0.60 -22.09
C LEU A 46 -4.69 -1.39 -22.01
N ALA A 47 -4.71 -2.56 -22.62
CA ALA A 47 -5.82 -3.51 -22.48
C ALA A 47 -5.81 -4.10 -21.06
N TRP A 48 -6.94 -4.68 -20.62
CA TRP A 48 -7.05 -5.26 -19.28
C TRP A 48 -5.99 -6.35 -19.01
N PHE A 49 -5.65 -7.16 -20.03
CA PHE A 49 -4.63 -8.19 -19.92
C PHE A 49 -3.19 -7.64 -19.91
N ASP A 50 -2.96 -6.41 -20.37
CA ASP A 50 -1.67 -5.72 -20.23
C ASP A 50 -1.46 -5.18 -18.80
N ASN A 51 -2.51 -5.16 -17.98
CA ASN A 51 -2.48 -4.73 -16.58
C ASN A 51 -2.48 -5.91 -15.58
N ILE A 52 -2.38 -7.17 -16.05
CA ILE A 52 -2.24 -8.30 -15.13
C ILE A 52 -0.90 -8.17 -14.41
N PRO A 53 -0.91 -7.98 -13.07
CA PRO A 53 0.32 -7.69 -12.34
C PRO A 53 1.37 -8.79 -12.54
N ILE A 54 2.63 -8.39 -12.61
CA ILE A 54 3.79 -9.28 -12.79
C ILE A 54 3.78 -9.98 -14.15
N LEU A 55 2.70 -10.73 -14.46
CA LEU A 55 2.62 -11.58 -15.65
C LEU A 55 2.73 -10.79 -16.95
N SER A 56 2.04 -9.66 -17.08
CA SER A 56 2.07 -8.85 -18.29
C SER A 56 3.47 -8.31 -18.58
N TRP A 57 4.21 -7.91 -17.54
CA TRP A 57 5.58 -7.43 -17.70
C TRP A 57 6.51 -8.53 -18.22
N PHE A 58 6.44 -9.74 -17.69
CA PHE A 58 7.22 -10.89 -18.14
C PHE A 58 6.85 -11.32 -19.57
N LEU A 59 5.56 -11.43 -19.87
CA LEU A 59 5.09 -11.82 -21.21
C LEU A 59 5.47 -10.80 -22.30
N LEU A 60 5.53 -9.53 -21.95
CA LEU A 60 5.94 -8.44 -22.84
C LEU A 60 7.45 -8.17 -22.81
N LEU A 61 8.22 -8.97 -22.06
CA LEU A 61 9.67 -8.79 -21.87
C LEU A 61 10.04 -7.36 -21.44
N GLY A 62 9.23 -6.78 -20.56
CA GLY A 62 9.42 -5.42 -20.07
C GLY A 62 9.26 -4.33 -21.14
N LYS A 63 8.45 -4.56 -22.19
CA LYS A 63 8.30 -3.61 -23.31
C LYS A 63 6.83 -3.28 -23.57
N CYS A 64 6.57 -2.07 -24.04
CA CYS A 64 5.23 -1.70 -24.50
C CYS A 64 4.81 -2.57 -25.70
N ARG A 65 3.57 -3.04 -25.70
CA ARG A 65 3.01 -3.88 -26.78
C ARG A 65 3.08 -3.17 -28.15
N LYS A 66 2.81 -1.86 -28.19
CA LYS A 66 2.74 -1.09 -29.46
C LYS A 66 4.09 -0.51 -29.88
N CYS A 67 4.73 0.30 -29.05
CA CYS A 67 5.94 1.05 -29.44
C CYS A 67 7.25 0.41 -28.98
N LYS A 68 7.20 -0.73 -28.28
CA LYS A 68 8.36 -1.48 -27.79
C LYS A 68 9.30 -0.71 -26.84
N VAL A 69 8.88 0.47 -26.33
CA VAL A 69 9.66 1.19 -25.33
C VAL A 69 9.77 0.35 -24.06
N ASN A 70 10.91 0.41 -23.38
CA ASN A 70 11.16 -0.34 -22.15
C ASN A 70 10.28 0.18 -21.01
N ILE A 71 9.67 -0.74 -20.26
CA ILE A 71 8.92 -0.49 -19.04
C ILE A 71 9.83 -0.83 -17.86
N SER A 72 9.96 0.10 -16.92
CA SER A 72 10.84 -0.06 -15.75
C SER A 72 10.53 -1.34 -14.97
N ILE A 73 11.58 -2.03 -14.53
CA ILE A 73 11.49 -3.21 -13.66
C ILE A 73 10.91 -2.87 -12.27
N ASN A 74 10.89 -1.60 -11.89
CA ASN A 74 10.29 -1.18 -10.63
C ASN A 74 8.80 -1.52 -10.52
N TYR A 75 8.08 -1.62 -11.66
CA TYR A 75 6.66 -2.00 -11.67
C TYR A 75 6.44 -3.40 -11.08
N PRO A 76 7.00 -4.48 -11.67
CA PRO A 76 6.82 -5.81 -11.11
C PRO A 76 7.49 -6.00 -9.74
N ILE A 77 8.55 -5.26 -9.41
CA ILE A 77 9.16 -5.30 -8.07
C ILE A 77 8.17 -4.82 -7.00
N VAL A 78 7.49 -3.70 -7.22
CA VAL A 78 6.49 -3.19 -6.28
C VAL A 78 5.32 -4.16 -6.15
N GLU A 79 4.87 -4.75 -7.25
CA GLU A 79 3.79 -5.75 -7.27
C GLU A 79 4.16 -7.00 -6.48
N LEU A 80 5.36 -7.53 -6.68
CA LEU A 80 5.90 -8.68 -5.93
C LEU A 80 6.09 -8.36 -4.44
N LEU A 81 6.67 -7.20 -4.12
CA LEU A 81 6.89 -6.78 -2.74
C LEU A 81 5.56 -6.68 -1.97
N THR A 82 4.56 -6.06 -2.59
CA THR A 82 3.24 -5.92 -1.98
C THR A 82 2.58 -7.29 -1.78
N ALA A 83 2.63 -8.16 -2.80
CA ALA A 83 2.12 -9.52 -2.70
C ALA A 83 2.80 -10.32 -1.58
N PHE A 84 4.12 -10.21 -1.46
CA PHE A 84 4.90 -10.86 -0.42
C PHE A 84 4.52 -10.37 0.99
N LEU A 85 4.41 -9.06 1.20
CA LEU A 85 3.98 -8.50 2.48
C LEU A 85 2.55 -8.89 2.86
N PHE A 86 1.65 -9.02 1.88
CA PHE A 86 0.30 -9.53 2.10
C PHE A 86 0.31 -11.00 2.56
N ILE A 87 1.17 -11.83 1.96
CA ILE A 87 1.35 -13.24 2.38
C ILE A 87 1.96 -13.28 3.80
N LEU A 88 2.99 -12.49 4.07
CA LEU A 88 3.59 -12.43 5.41
C LEU A 88 2.54 -12.04 6.46
N ASN A 89 1.72 -11.03 6.17
CA ASN A 89 0.62 -10.65 7.05
C ASN A 89 -0.39 -11.80 7.25
N LEU A 90 -0.70 -12.58 6.22
CA LEU A 90 -1.60 -13.73 6.31
C LEU A 90 -1.08 -14.79 7.29
N TYR A 91 0.21 -15.05 7.30
CA TYR A 91 0.83 -16.10 8.12
C TYR A 91 1.42 -15.59 9.45
N SER A 92 1.61 -14.28 9.62
CA SER A 92 2.09 -13.72 10.89
C SER A 92 1.06 -13.98 12.00
N LYS A 93 1.53 -14.26 13.21
CA LYS A 93 0.65 -14.28 14.37
C LYS A 93 0.36 -12.83 14.78
N PRO A 94 -0.89 -12.45 15.04
CA PRO A 94 -1.20 -11.14 15.58
C PRO A 94 -0.64 -11.03 17.00
N THR A 95 0.58 -10.49 17.13
CA THR A 95 1.29 -10.43 18.41
C THR A 95 0.78 -9.33 19.33
N PHE A 96 0.12 -8.32 18.78
CA PHE A 96 -0.31 -7.14 19.56
C PHE A 96 -1.78 -7.15 19.98
N TYR A 97 -2.62 -8.05 19.42
CA TYR A 97 -4.07 -8.02 19.61
C TYR A 97 -4.62 -9.43 19.70
N THR A 98 -4.33 -10.11 20.80
CA THR A 98 -4.81 -11.49 21.03
C THR A 98 -6.32 -11.56 21.14
N ASP A 99 -6.97 -10.48 21.58
CA ASP A 99 -8.41 -10.44 21.89
C ASP A 99 -9.26 -9.88 20.74
N THR A 100 -8.64 -9.38 19.66
CA THR A 100 -9.38 -8.87 18.51
C THR A 100 -9.73 -9.96 17.51
N PRO A 101 -10.85 -9.82 16.75
CA PRO A 101 -11.16 -10.74 15.67
C PRO A 101 -10.00 -10.83 14.66
N LEU A 102 -9.58 -12.04 14.36
CA LEU A 102 -8.44 -12.31 13.45
C LEU A 102 -8.59 -11.59 12.10
N LEU A 103 -9.82 -11.50 11.59
CA LEU A 103 -10.11 -10.81 10.33
C LEU A 103 -9.76 -9.31 10.42
N TRP A 104 -10.11 -8.67 11.55
CA TRP A 104 -9.84 -7.25 11.76
C TRP A 104 -8.34 -6.94 11.78
N SER A 105 -7.57 -7.72 12.53
CA SER A 105 -6.11 -7.57 12.60
C SER A 105 -5.43 -7.78 11.25
N ARG A 106 -5.96 -8.70 10.41
CA ARG A 106 -5.47 -8.92 9.04
C ARG A 106 -5.75 -7.74 8.12
N LEU A 107 -6.97 -7.20 8.16
CA LEU A 107 -7.34 -6.04 7.36
C LEU A 107 -6.46 -4.83 7.67
N LEU A 108 -6.23 -4.56 8.96
CA LEU A 108 -5.32 -3.49 9.38
C LEU A 108 -3.89 -3.70 8.89
N GLY A 109 -3.39 -4.93 8.94
CA GLY A 109 -2.06 -5.25 8.42
C GLY A 109 -1.94 -5.01 6.90
N PHE A 110 -2.98 -5.31 6.12
CA PHE A 110 -3.02 -5.00 4.68
C PHE A 110 -3.05 -3.49 4.42
N ILE A 111 -3.84 -2.74 5.18
CA ILE A 111 -3.90 -1.28 5.08
C ILE A 111 -2.54 -0.66 5.46
N LEU A 112 -1.92 -1.13 6.53
CA LEU A 112 -0.60 -0.68 6.95
C LEU A 112 0.47 -0.95 5.88
N ALA A 113 0.48 -2.16 5.31
CA ALA A 113 1.39 -2.49 4.22
C ALA A 113 1.20 -1.56 3.01
N PHE A 114 -0.05 -1.28 2.62
CA PHE A 114 -0.36 -0.33 1.55
C PHE A 114 0.18 1.08 1.85
N ILE A 115 -0.05 1.60 3.05
CA ILE A 115 0.41 2.93 3.47
C ILE A 115 1.94 2.98 3.48
N CYS A 116 2.61 2.03 4.11
CA CYS A 116 4.07 2.00 4.22
C CYS A 116 4.75 1.91 2.85
N ILE A 117 4.29 1.03 1.96
CA ILE A 117 4.86 0.90 0.60
C ILE A 117 4.63 2.19 -0.19
N SER A 118 3.40 2.74 -0.14
CA SER A 118 3.07 3.97 -0.87
C SER A 118 3.94 5.14 -0.42
N LEU A 119 4.06 5.37 0.89
CA LEU A 119 4.87 6.45 1.44
C LEU A 119 6.35 6.27 1.14
N SER A 120 6.89 5.05 1.30
CA SER A 120 8.29 4.74 0.98
C SER A 120 8.60 5.02 -0.50
N LEU A 121 7.71 4.68 -1.42
CA LEU A 121 7.93 4.92 -2.84
C LEU A 121 7.76 6.40 -3.22
N PHE A 122 6.87 7.16 -2.57
CA PHE A 122 6.81 8.61 -2.74
C PHE A 122 8.09 9.28 -2.26
N ASP A 123 8.59 8.89 -1.09
CA ASP A 123 9.84 9.42 -0.54
C ASP A 123 11.03 9.10 -1.44
N LEU A 124 11.21 7.84 -1.83
CA LEU A 124 12.30 7.40 -2.69
C LEU A 124 12.33 8.04 -4.08
N ARG A 125 11.16 8.43 -4.63
CA ARG A 125 11.09 8.97 -6.00
C ARG A 125 11.01 10.49 -6.06
N TYR A 126 10.39 11.11 -5.06
CA TYR A 126 10.03 12.53 -5.10
C TYR A 126 10.48 13.32 -3.88
N PHE A 127 11.02 12.66 -2.87
CA PHE A 127 11.39 13.27 -1.57
C PHE A 127 10.24 14.07 -0.97
N TRP A 128 9.01 13.56 -1.12
CA TRP A 128 7.78 14.20 -0.69
C TRP A 128 6.75 13.18 -0.22
N LEU A 129 6.12 13.46 0.91
CA LEU A 129 5.08 12.61 1.48
C LEU A 129 3.71 13.25 1.27
N PRO A 130 2.78 12.59 0.55
CA PRO A 130 1.46 13.16 0.31
C PRO A 130 0.62 13.19 1.58
N ASN A 131 0.18 14.41 1.97
CA ASN A 131 -0.58 14.63 3.20
C ASN A 131 -1.86 13.78 3.29
N PHE A 132 -2.51 13.49 2.16
CA PHE A 132 -3.72 12.67 2.17
C PHE A 132 -3.46 11.21 2.60
N ILE A 133 -2.29 10.63 2.33
CA ILE A 133 -1.93 9.28 2.79
C ILE A 133 -1.53 9.33 4.26
N THR A 134 -0.66 10.27 4.65
CA THR A 134 -0.16 10.39 6.03
C THR A 134 -1.29 10.71 7.00
N PHE A 135 -2.16 11.67 6.66
CA PHE A 135 -3.27 12.06 7.53
C PHE A 135 -4.32 10.95 7.67
N ASN A 136 -4.72 10.30 6.56
CA ASN A 136 -5.64 9.16 6.63
C ASN A 136 -5.01 7.98 7.39
N GLY A 137 -3.71 7.72 7.23
CA GLY A 137 -3.00 6.70 8.01
C GLY A 137 -3.04 6.98 9.51
N LEU A 138 -2.83 8.24 9.92
CA LEU A 138 -2.95 8.67 11.32
C LEU A 138 -4.37 8.46 11.85
N LEU A 139 -5.39 8.89 11.09
CA LEU A 139 -6.79 8.73 11.47
C LEU A 139 -7.16 7.24 11.64
N ILE A 140 -6.75 6.38 10.71
CA ILE A 140 -6.99 4.94 10.79
C ILE A 140 -6.30 4.34 12.03
N GLY A 141 -5.07 4.73 12.31
CA GLY A 141 -4.33 4.27 13.50
C GLY A 141 -5.00 4.68 14.81
N LEU A 142 -5.38 5.96 14.93
CA LEU A 142 -6.05 6.48 16.13
C LEU A 142 -7.45 5.89 16.31
N SER A 143 -8.24 5.78 15.24
CA SER A 143 -9.57 5.16 15.31
C SER A 143 -9.49 3.68 15.71
N ASN A 144 -8.50 2.95 15.21
CA ASN A 144 -8.27 1.57 15.62
C ASN A 144 -7.90 1.47 17.11
N SER A 145 -7.02 2.32 17.62
CA SER A 145 -6.64 2.30 19.03
C SER A 145 -7.81 2.68 19.95
N LEU A 146 -8.70 3.56 19.51
CA LEU A 146 -9.94 3.87 20.23
C LEU A 146 -10.89 2.67 20.26
N LEU A 147 -11.09 2.00 19.11
CA LEU A 147 -11.92 0.78 19.06
C LEU A 147 -11.37 -0.33 19.97
N LEU A 148 -10.04 -0.49 20.02
CA LEU A 148 -9.41 -1.43 20.93
C LEU A 148 -9.65 -1.09 22.40
N SER A 149 -9.59 0.20 22.76
CA SER A 149 -9.90 0.66 24.11
C SER A 149 -11.33 0.34 24.51
N ILE A 150 -12.29 0.50 23.60
CA ILE A 150 -13.70 0.16 23.81
C ILE A 150 -13.86 -1.36 23.97
N TYR A 151 -13.18 -2.14 23.13
CA TYR A 151 -13.26 -3.60 23.15
C TYR A 151 -12.63 -4.20 24.42
N SER A 152 -11.58 -3.57 24.97
CA SER A 152 -10.89 -3.98 26.21
C SER A 152 -11.52 -3.42 27.49
N ASN A 153 -12.86 -3.31 27.55
CA ASN A 153 -13.61 -2.79 28.70
C ASN A 153 -13.24 -1.35 29.09
N PHE A 154 -13.05 -0.47 28.11
CA PHE A 154 -12.68 0.94 28.28
C PHE A 154 -11.29 1.17 28.91
N ASP A 155 -10.34 0.26 28.70
CA ASP A 155 -8.93 0.54 29.05
C ASP A 155 -8.34 1.56 28.07
N LEU A 156 -8.32 2.83 28.49
CA LEU A 156 -7.80 3.95 27.69
C LEU A 156 -6.30 3.90 27.45
N LYS A 157 -5.57 2.97 28.07
CA LYS A 157 -4.10 2.87 27.88
C LYS A 157 -3.69 2.71 26.42
N PHE A 158 -4.43 1.91 25.63
CA PHE A 158 -4.14 1.72 24.21
C PHE A 158 -4.28 3.03 23.43
N PHE A 159 -5.33 3.79 23.69
CA PHE A 159 -5.57 5.06 23.02
C PHE A 159 -4.54 6.12 23.44
N LEU A 160 -4.27 6.25 24.72
CA LEU A 160 -3.29 7.21 25.26
C LEU A 160 -1.87 6.90 24.78
N SER A 161 -1.48 5.62 24.72
CA SER A 161 -0.17 5.24 24.19
C SER A 161 -0.04 5.55 22.69
N SER A 162 -1.07 5.35 21.90
CA SER A 162 -1.07 5.69 20.48
C SER A 162 -1.01 7.21 20.25
N LEU A 163 -1.74 7.97 21.07
CA LEU A 163 -1.72 9.43 21.01
C LEU A 163 -0.35 9.99 21.40
N SER A 164 0.26 9.48 22.49
CA SER A 164 1.61 9.87 22.92
C SER A 164 2.66 9.50 21.86
N ALA A 165 2.58 8.32 21.26
CA ALA A 165 3.49 7.91 20.19
C ALA A 165 3.37 8.83 18.95
N ALA A 166 2.14 9.21 18.56
CA ALA A 166 1.91 10.16 17.46
C ALA A 166 2.51 11.53 17.78
N PHE A 167 2.34 12.01 19.02
CA PHE A 167 2.90 13.29 19.46
C PHE A 167 4.43 13.28 19.50
N ILE A 168 5.03 12.21 20.04
CA ILE A 168 6.50 12.04 20.09
C ILE A 168 7.08 11.99 18.68
N GLY A 169 6.47 11.20 17.77
CA GLY A 169 6.89 11.13 16.38
C GLY A 169 6.83 12.48 15.67
N TYR A 170 5.73 13.22 15.85
CA TYR A 170 5.58 14.56 15.29
C TYR A 170 6.62 15.54 15.83
N SER A 171 6.84 15.54 17.15
CA SER A 171 7.81 16.42 17.81
C SER A 171 9.25 16.10 17.37
N PHE A 172 9.58 14.82 17.20
CA PHE A 172 10.89 14.40 16.70
C PHE A 172 11.17 14.98 15.29
N PHE A 173 10.20 14.88 14.38
CA PHE A 173 10.37 15.45 13.04
C PHE A 173 10.37 16.97 13.01
N LEU A 174 9.71 17.65 13.96
CA LEU A 174 9.82 19.11 14.09
C LEU A 174 11.21 19.55 14.52
N ILE A 175 11.88 18.79 15.38
CA ILE A 175 13.25 19.11 15.86
C ILE A 175 14.29 18.90 14.75
N LEU A 176 14.06 17.89 13.87
CA LEU A 176 14.97 17.59 12.76
C LEU A 176 14.80 18.51 11.54
N ARG A 177 13.76 19.33 11.48
CA ARG A 177 13.46 20.26 10.38
C ARG A 177 14.26 21.57 10.53
#